data_327cee6cdb1db4c2d29f471a674d6ced
#
_entry.id   327cee6cdb1db4c2d29f471a674d6ced
#
_cell.length_a   1.000
_cell.length_b   1.000
_cell.length_c   1.000
_cell.angle_alpha   90.00
_cell.angle_beta   90.00
_cell.angle_gamma   90.00
#
_symmetry.space_group_name_H-M   'P 1'
#
loop_
_entity.id
_entity.type
_entity.pdbx_description
1 polymer ?
#
loop_
_entity_poly.entity_id
_entity_poly.type
_entity_poly.pdbx_seq_one_letter_code
_entity_poly.pdbx_strand_id
1 'polypeptide(L)'
;MDRDISQSFVLLYIQMDNEDFKVSQLDSASVVMYTKEATMIGNWKSIGKAKKRYTALAEKYGDVSYNREISVYHEHYINHIIDIDIKNIQVVSNNDYDERHPAGSDLSDMINYIGASPYRFIQNNYAKRTSDPVTERSILYFDKIVCTTILCSISEEELLQGYYLIEKRLSDLDIDDLKMIGIRSSINYEKEKGIYSFGILEFTQPPTLEKTHTLKVTMNLLDGTKAEDTVVMNF
;
A
#
# COMPACT_ATOMS: atom_id res chain seq x y z
N MET A 1 -5.84 3.47 -32.82
CA MET A 1 -5.59 3.27 -31.40
C MET A 1 -6.92 3.52 -30.72
N ASP A 2 -7.52 2.48 -30.20
CA ASP A 2 -8.76 2.63 -29.45
C ASP A 2 -8.41 3.23 -28.09
N ARG A 3 -8.97 4.38 -27.79
CA ARG A 3 -8.84 5.05 -26.51
C ARG A 3 -10.11 4.81 -25.75
N ASP A 4 -10.00 4.15 -24.61
CA ASP A 4 -11.12 3.94 -23.71
C ASP A 4 -11.16 5.06 -22.67
N ILE A 5 -12.38 5.46 -22.28
CA ILE A 5 -12.58 6.40 -21.18
C ILE A 5 -12.81 5.57 -19.92
N SER A 6 -11.93 5.73 -18.93
CA SER A 6 -12.17 5.16 -17.61
C SER A 6 -12.98 6.11 -16.75
N GLN A 7 -14.05 5.59 -16.15
CA GLN A 7 -14.82 6.31 -15.13
C GLN A 7 -14.12 6.29 -13.77
N SER A 8 -13.18 5.37 -13.57
CA SER A 8 -12.47 5.21 -12.31
C SER A 8 -11.00 5.57 -12.46
N PHE A 9 -10.42 6.15 -11.42
CA PHE A 9 -8.97 6.41 -11.32
C PHE A 9 -8.19 5.11 -11.10
N VAL A 10 -8.69 4.26 -10.20
CA VAL A 10 -8.10 2.94 -9.91
C VAL A 10 -8.54 1.95 -10.99
N LEU A 11 -7.58 1.32 -11.64
CA LEU A 11 -7.85 0.35 -12.70
C LEU A 11 -7.74 -1.09 -12.23
N LEU A 12 -7.05 -1.34 -11.12
CA LEU A 12 -6.88 -2.69 -10.56
C LEU A 12 -6.97 -2.69 -9.03
N TYR A 13 -7.87 -3.50 -8.53
CA TYR A 13 -7.97 -3.85 -7.12
C TYR A 13 -7.29 -5.19 -6.88
N ILE A 14 -6.52 -5.26 -5.81
CA ILE A 14 -5.86 -6.49 -5.34
C ILE A 14 -6.54 -6.91 -4.05
N GLN A 15 -7.06 -8.13 -4.01
CA GLN A 15 -7.61 -8.72 -2.79
C GLN A 15 -6.71 -9.86 -2.34
N MET A 16 -6.34 -9.84 -1.09
CA MET A 16 -5.56 -10.87 -0.42
C MET A 16 -6.41 -11.55 0.66
N ASP A 17 -6.11 -12.79 0.94
CA ASP A 17 -6.59 -13.47 2.14
C ASP A 17 -5.67 -13.12 3.33
N ASN A 18 -6.21 -13.11 4.55
CA ASN A 18 -5.47 -12.70 5.74
C ASN A 18 -4.21 -13.55 5.98
N GLU A 19 -4.23 -14.82 5.54
CA GLU A 19 -3.12 -15.77 5.65
C GLU A 19 -1.96 -15.46 4.70
N ASP A 20 -2.24 -14.70 3.63
CA ASP A 20 -1.25 -14.32 2.62
C ASP A 20 -0.48 -13.05 2.99
N PHE A 21 -0.88 -12.37 4.05
CA PHE A 21 -0.13 -11.25 4.60
C PHE A 21 1.24 -11.70 5.09
N LYS A 22 2.28 -10.98 4.66
CA LYS A 22 3.67 -11.26 5.01
C LYS A 22 4.43 -9.98 5.32
N VAL A 23 5.44 -10.14 6.16
CA VAL A 23 6.42 -9.10 6.46
C VAL A 23 7.84 -9.63 6.27
N SER A 24 8.74 -8.77 5.85
CA SER A 24 10.17 -9.10 5.78
C SER A 24 11.04 -7.90 6.10
N GLN A 25 12.23 -8.14 6.64
CA GLN A 25 13.22 -7.10 6.83
C GLN A 25 13.62 -6.53 5.46
N LEU A 26 13.57 -5.21 5.32
CA LEU A 26 13.99 -4.50 4.12
C LEU A 26 15.44 -4.03 4.25
N ASP A 27 15.77 -3.45 5.40
CA ASP A 27 17.11 -3.02 5.80
C ASP A 27 17.22 -3.04 7.34
N SER A 28 18.29 -2.45 7.91
CA SER A 28 18.53 -2.45 9.36
C SER A 28 17.52 -1.63 10.17
N ALA A 29 16.68 -0.83 9.52
CA ALA A 29 15.72 0.07 10.18
C ALA A 29 14.29 -0.11 9.70
N SER A 30 14.03 -0.99 8.75
CA SER A 30 12.70 -1.07 8.14
C SER A 30 12.25 -2.48 7.78
N VAL A 31 10.91 -2.63 7.79
CA VAL A 31 10.17 -3.83 7.43
C VAL A 31 9.21 -3.49 6.30
N VAL A 32 9.13 -4.35 5.28
CA VAL A 32 8.13 -4.23 4.22
C VAL A 32 6.95 -5.16 4.48
N MET A 33 5.74 -4.64 4.29
CA MET A 33 4.49 -5.39 4.29
C MET A 33 4.09 -5.76 2.87
N TYR A 34 3.74 -7.02 2.63
CA TYR A 34 3.40 -7.52 1.30
C TYR A 34 2.47 -8.73 1.35
N THR A 35 1.93 -9.10 0.19
CA THR A 35 1.26 -10.38 -0.02
C THR A 35 1.89 -11.13 -1.18
N LYS A 36 1.92 -12.46 -1.12
CA LYS A 36 2.44 -13.34 -2.18
C LYS A 36 1.35 -13.86 -3.10
N GLU A 37 0.14 -13.98 -2.58
CA GLU A 37 -1.01 -14.46 -3.34
C GLU A 37 -2.12 -13.42 -3.26
N ALA A 38 -2.77 -13.15 -4.38
CA ALA A 38 -3.81 -12.17 -4.43
C ALA A 38 -4.72 -12.36 -5.65
N THR A 39 -5.97 -12.02 -5.50
CA THR A 39 -6.93 -11.98 -6.61
C THR A 39 -6.94 -10.60 -7.23
N MET A 40 -6.67 -10.53 -8.53
CA MET A 40 -6.72 -9.29 -9.31
C MET A 40 -8.12 -9.04 -9.88
N ILE A 41 -8.66 -7.85 -9.64
CA ILE A 41 -9.98 -7.41 -10.11
C ILE A 41 -9.78 -6.13 -10.93
N GLY A 42 -9.67 -6.29 -12.24
CA GLY A 42 -9.36 -5.19 -13.16
C GLY A 42 -10.53 -4.74 -14.00
N ASN A 43 -10.48 -3.52 -14.48
CA ASN A 43 -11.49 -2.92 -15.35
C ASN A 43 -11.52 -3.56 -16.75
N TRP A 44 -10.36 -3.77 -17.35
CA TRP A 44 -10.21 -4.07 -18.79
C TRP A 44 -10.45 -5.54 -19.19
N LYS A 45 -10.34 -6.48 -18.26
CA LYS A 45 -10.57 -7.92 -18.52
C LYS A 45 -11.91 -8.40 -18.00
N SER A 46 -12.72 -7.48 -17.49
CA SER A 46 -13.90 -7.84 -16.72
C SER A 46 -15.14 -7.97 -17.61
N ILE A 47 -15.60 -9.20 -17.82
CA ILE A 47 -16.90 -9.51 -18.42
C ILE A 47 -17.76 -10.21 -17.36
N GLY A 48 -19.04 -9.87 -17.30
CA GLY A 48 -19.99 -10.56 -16.44
C GLY A 48 -19.73 -10.34 -14.93
N LYS A 49 -19.44 -11.41 -14.19
CA LYS A 49 -19.25 -11.34 -12.72
C LYS A 49 -18.05 -10.49 -12.29
N ALA A 50 -16.95 -10.57 -13.04
CA ALA A 50 -15.74 -9.80 -12.72
C ALA A 50 -15.97 -8.30 -12.89
N LYS A 51 -16.69 -7.88 -13.93
CA LYS A 51 -17.08 -6.47 -14.11
C LYS A 51 -17.96 -5.97 -12.97
N LYS A 52 -18.95 -6.75 -12.55
CA LYS A 52 -19.80 -6.38 -11.40
C LYS A 52 -19.00 -6.20 -10.13
N ARG A 53 -18.01 -7.07 -9.88
CA ARG A 53 -17.15 -6.98 -8.70
C ARG A 53 -16.27 -5.75 -8.74
N TYR A 54 -15.66 -5.44 -9.89
CA TYR A 54 -14.90 -4.21 -10.08
C TYR A 54 -15.77 -2.96 -9.85
N THR A 55 -16.94 -2.90 -10.49
CA THR A 55 -17.87 -1.78 -10.34
C THR A 55 -18.28 -1.58 -8.89
N ALA A 56 -18.60 -2.66 -8.17
CA ALA A 56 -18.96 -2.58 -6.75
C ALA A 56 -17.80 -2.02 -5.88
N LEU A 57 -16.54 -2.34 -6.21
CA LEU A 57 -15.38 -1.78 -5.52
C LEU A 57 -15.18 -0.30 -5.86
N ALA A 58 -15.31 0.09 -7.12
CA ALA A 58 -15.24 1.49 -7.52
C ALA A 58 -16.33 2.31 -6.81
N GLU A 59 -17.56 1.81 -6.75
CA GLU A 59 -18.68 2.42 -6.03
C GLU A 59 -18.43 2.50 -4.51
N LYS A 60 -17.89 1.43 -3.90
CA LYS A 60 -17.50 1.40 -2.48
C LYS A 60 -16.61 2.57 -2.09
N TYR A 61 -15.68 2.92 -2.98
CA TYR A 61 -14.72 4.01 -2.73
C TYR A 61 -15.09 5.35 -3.36
N GLY A 62 -16.23 5.43 -4.07
CA GLY A 62 -16.66 6.65 -4.78
C GLY A 62 -15.85 6.97 -6.03
N ASP A 63 -15.11 5.99 -6.57
CA ASP A 63 -14.21 6.15 -7.73
C ASP A 63 -14.96 5.92 -9.04
N VAL A 64 -15.94 6.78 -9.36
CA VAL A 64 -16.90 6.57 -10.45
C VAL A 64 -17.04 7.76 -11.41
N SER A 65 -16.27 8.81 -11.26
CA SER A 65 -16.42 10.05 -12.05
C SER A 65 -15.09 10.65 -12.54
N TYR A 66 -14.04 9.84 -12.62
CA TYR A 66 -12.73 10.29 -13.08
C TYR A 66 -12.74 10.72 -14.55
N ASN A 67 -13.42 9.94 -15.43
CA ASN A 67 -13.71 10.24 -16.83
C ASN A 67 -12.50 10.68 -17.67
N ARG A 68 -11.37 9.97 -17.55
CA ARG A 68 -10.16 10.24 -18.35
C ARG A 68 -9.88 9.16 -19.35
N GLU A 69 -9.25 9.56 -20.45
CA GLU A 69 -8.74 8.64 -21.48
C GLU A 69 -7.63 7.76 -20.88
N ILE A 70 -7.76 6.45 -21.07
CA ILE A 70 -6.71 5.47 -20.78
C ILE A 70 -6.23 4.84 -22.07
N SER A 71 -4.94 4.61 -22.18
CA SER A 71 -4.37 3.86 -23.30
C SER A 71 -4.35 2.37 -22.97
N VAL A 72 -5.07 1.57 -23.72
CA VAL A 72 -5.18 0.12 -23.54
C VAL A 72 -3.85 -0.61 -23.68
N TYR A 73 -2.88 0.00 -24.37
CA TYR A 73 -1.54 -0.58 -24.59
C TYR A 73 -0.60 -0.46 -23.38
N HIS A 74 -1.01 0.23 -22.34
CA HIS A 74 -0.17 0.49 -21.18
C HIS A 74 -0.69 -0.23 -19.93
N GLU A 75 -1.12 -1.47 -20.09
CA GLU A 75 -1.66 -2.34 -19.02
C GLU A 75 -0.71 -2.54 -17.82
N HIS A 76 0.56 -2.10 -17.92
CA HIS A 76 1.58 -2.35 -16.91
C HIS A 76 1.75 -1.23 -15.88
N TYR A 77 1.03 -0.10 -16.02
CA TYR A 77 1.26 1.14 -15.26
C TYR A 77 0.08 1.59 -14.45
N ILE A 78 -0.55 0.68 -13.87
CA ILE A 78 -1.90 0.86 -13.44
C ILE A 78 -1.90 1.16 -11.97
N ASN A 79 -2.72 2.11 -11.61
CA ASN A 79 -3.07 2.42 -10.23
C ASN A 79 -3.62 1.17 -9.55
N HIS A 80 -2.70 0.37 -9.00
CA HIS A 80 -3.04 -0.82 -8.24
C HIS A 80 -3.22 -0.44 -6.79
N ILE A 81 -4.31 -0.86 -6.20
CA ILE A 81 -4.54 -0.71 -4.77
C ILE A 81 -4.90 -2.05 -4.14
N ILE A 82 -4.60 -2.19 -2.86
CA ILE A 82 -5.11 -3.30 -2.06
C ILE A 82 -6.51 -2.96 -1.54
N ASP A 83 -7.47 -3.85 -1.80
CA ASP A 83 -8.81 -3.77 -1.24
C ASP A 83 -8.85 -4.52 0.09
N ILE A 84 -8.43 -3.82 1.13
CA ILE A 84 -8.47 -4.30 2.51
C ILE A 84 -8.88 -3.15 3.43
N ASP A 85 -9.82 -3.41 4.32
CA ASP A 85 -10.33 -2.40 5.25
C ASP A 85 -9.55 -2.48 6.58
N ILE A 86 -8.36 -1.85 6.63
CA ILE A 86 -7.49 -1.83 7.79
C ILE A 86 -8.03 -0.81 8.81
N LYS A 87 -8.18 -1.25 10.05
CA LYS A 87 -8.54 -0.40 11.19
C LYS A 87 -7.31 0.25 11.81
N ASN A 88 -6.29 -0.55 12.06
CA ASN A 88 -4.97 -0.12 12.55
C ASN A 88 -3.92 -1.20 12.30
N ILE A 89 -2.66 -0.81 12.42
CA ILE A 89 -1.51 -1.71 12.38
C ILE A 89 -0.81 -1.63 13.73
N GLN A 90 -0.43 -2.78 14.28
CA GLN A 90 0.26 -2.91 15.54
C GLN A 90 1.55 -3.71 15.37
N VAL A 91 2.60 -3.30 16.06
CA VAL A 91 3.89 -3.98 16.05
C VAL A 91 4.33 -4.26 17.48
N VAL A 92 4.61 -5.52 17.78
CA VAL A 92 5.05 -5.97 19.11
C VAL A 92 6.38 -6.70 19.00
N SER A 93 7.32 -6.40 19.90
CA SER A 93 8.60 -7.11 19.99
C SER A 93 8.58 -8.19 21.05
N ASN A 94 9.30 -9.28 20.80
CA ASN A 94 9.53 -10.34 21.79
C ASN A 94 10.60 -9.99 22.84
N ASN A 95 11.43 -8.97 22.58
CA ASN A 95 12.53 -8.52 23.43
C ASN A 95 12.34 -7.07 23.86
N ASP A 96 13.05 -6.65 24.92
CA ASP A 96 13.06 -5.27 25.38
C ASP A 96 13.72 -4.37 24.31
N TYR A 97 12.96 -3.43 23.78
CA TYR A 97 13.43 -2.49 22.76
C TYR A 97 14.24 -1.36 23.40
N ASP A 98 13.67 -0.76 24.43
CA ASP A 98 14.28 0.24 25.29
C ASP A 98 13.62 0.19 26.69
N GLU A 99 14.02 1.06 27.61
CA GLU A 99 13.49 1.11 28.97
C GLU A 99 11.96 1.37 29.03
N ARG A 100 11.39 2.02 28.01
CA ARG A 100 9.96 2.34 27.95
C ARG A 100 9.16 1.28 27.22
N HIS A 101 9.83 0.49 26.39
CA HIS A 101 9.21 -0.56 25.56
C HIS A 101 9.78 -1.94 25.92
N PRO A 102 9.40 -2.51 27.07
CA PRO A 102 9.76 -3.88 27.42
C PRO A 102 9.12 -4.90 26.46
N ALA A 103 9.61 -6.13 26.49
CA ALA A 103 9.08 -7.23 25.68
C ALA A 103 7.55 -7.33 25.77
N GLY A 104 6.89 -7.44 24.61
CA GLY A 104 5.43 -7.46 24.52
C GLY A 104 4.77 -6.08 24.43
N SER A 105 5.52 -4.99 24.52
CA SER A 105 4.97 -3.64 24.31
C SER A 105 4.65 -3.39 22.83
N ASP A 106 3.65 -2.54 22.59
CA ASP A 106 3.36 -1.99 21.28
C ASP A 106 4.41 -0.92 20.94
N LEU A 107 5.01 -1.01 19.76
CA LEU A 107 6.04 -0.11 19.24
C LEU A 107 5.47 0.93 18.26
N SER A 108 4.16 1.11 18.19
CA SER A 108 3.52 1.99 17.19
C SER A 108 3.95 3.46 17.29
N ASP A 109 4.37 3.92 18.46
CA ASP A 109 4.93 5.26 18.68
C ASP A 109 6.41 5.40 18.28
N MET A 110 7.08 4.29 17.96
CA MET A 110 8.48 4.25 17.52
C MET A 110 8.63 4.05 16.01
N ILE A 111 7.54 3.80 15.29
CA ILE A 111 7.54 3.38 13.90
C ILE A 111 6.77 4.38 13.05
N ASN A 112 7.36 4.82 11.94
CA ASN A 112 6.66 5.51 10.87
C ASN A 112 6.10 4.49 9.89
N TYR A 113 4.85 4.65 9.55
CA TYR A 113 4.24 4.00 8.38
C TYR A 113 4.51 4.85 7.15
N ILE A 114 4.93 4.20 6.08
CA ILE A 114 5.17 4.82 4.80
C ILE A 114 4.41 4.05 3.73
N GLY A 115 3.51 4.75 3.08
CA GLY A 115 2.65 4.23 2.04
C GLY A 115 2.13 5.34 1.14
N ALA A 116 1.24 4.99 0.24
CA ALA A 116 0.58 5.94 -0.63
C ALA A 116 -0.88 5.53 -0.83
N SER A 117 -1.79 6.48 -0.96
CA SER A 117 -3.21 6.22 -1.18
C SER A 117 -3.84 7.26 -2.12
N PRO A 118 -4.65 6.86 -3.09
CA PRO A 118 -5.46 7.78 -3.89
C PRO A 118 -6.78 8.15 -3.21
N TYR A 119 -7.09 7.61 -2.04
CA TYR A 119 -8.41 7.78 -1.40
C TYR A 119 -8.79 9.26 -1.26
N ARG A 120 -7.90 10.08 -0.71
CA ARG A 120 -8.17 11.52 -0.54
C ARG A 120 -8.32 12.27 -1.87
N PHE A 121 -7.61 11.86 -2.91
CA PHE A 121 -7.78 12.42 -4.26
C PHE A 121 -9.16 12.12 -4.82
N ILE A 122 -9.63 10.89 -4.68
CA ILE A 122 -10.96 10.46 -5.12
C ILE A 122 -12.04 11.20 -4.33
N GLN A 123 -11.91 11.25 -2.99
CA GLN A 123 -12.89 11.95 -2.12
C GLN A 123 -12.93 13.47 -2.39
N ASN A 124 -11.86 14.05 -2.92
CA ASN A 124 -11.80 15.46 -3.32
C ASN A 124 -12.16 15.68 -4.80
N ASN A 125 -13.00 14.80 -5.35
CA ASN A 125 -13.47 14.85 -6.76
C ASN A 125 -12.33 14.98 -7.77
N TYR A 126 -11.23 14.27 -7.52
CA TYR A 126 -10.01 14.26 -8.37
C TYR A 126 -9.40 15.64 -8.59
N ALA A 127 -9.54 16.52 -7.60
CA ALA A 127 -8.92 17.84 -7.64
C ALA A 127 -7.40 17.71 -7.53
N LYS A 128 -6.69 18.36 -8.45
CA LYS A 128 -5.22 18.40 -8.44
C LYS A 128 -4.73 19.09 -7.16
N ARG A 129 -3.67 18.52 -6.57
CA ARG A 129 -3.01 19.16 -5.43
C ARG A 129 -2.31 20.44 -5.88
N THR A 130 -2.54 21.51 -5.14
CA THR A 130 -1.97 22.84 -5.46
C THR A 130 -0.82 23.22 -4.53
N SER A 131 -0.52 22.46 -3.47
CA SER A 131 0.28 23.00 -2.37
C SER A 131 1.26 22.09 -1.63
N ASP A 132 1.34 20.79 -1.94
CA ASP A 132 2.37 19.97 -1.30
C ASP A 132 3.59 19.81 -2.21
N PRO A 133 4.76 20.26 -1.79
CA PRO A 133 5.96 19.99 -2.54
C PRO A 133 6.19 18.47 -2.59
N VAL A 134 6.26 17.93 -3.79
CA VAL A 134 6.82 16.61 -4.02
C VAL A 134 8.28 16.69 -3.57
N THR A 135 8.59 16.11 -2.42
CA THR A 135 9.98 16.08 -1.94
C THR A 135 10.75 15.00 -2.68
N GLU A 136 12.09 15.17 -2.82
CA GLU A 136 12.96 14.09 -3.33
C GLU A 136 12.73 12.76 -2.60
N ARG A 137 12.40 12.81 -1.32
CA ARG A 137 12.07 11.65 -0.50
C ARG A 137 10.76 10.99 -0.96
N SER A 138 9.76 11.79 -1.32
CA SER A 138 8.49 11.28 -1.88
C SER A 138 8.71 10.57 -3.20
N ILE A 139 9.57 11.10 -4.08
CA ILE A 139 9.93 10.51 -5.37
C ILE A 139 10.66 9.19 -5.16
N LEU A 140 11.69 9.18 -4.31
CA LEU A 140 12.44 7.96 -3.96
C LEU A 140 11.55 6.88 -3.33
N TYR A 141 10.53 7.30 -2.60
CA TYR A 141 9.55 6.38 -2.01
C TYR A 141 8.58 5.83 -3.05
N PHE A 142 8.07 6.65 -3.94
CA PHE A 142 7.27 6.20 -5.07
C PHE A 142 8.05 5.21 -5.92
N ASP A 143 9.32 5.48 -6.20
CA ASP A 143 10.20 4.53 -6.89
C ASP A 143 10.37 3.24 -6.12
N LYS A 144 10.47 3.28 -4.81
CA LYS A 144 10.59 2.08 -3.97
C LYS A 144 9.28 1.32 -3.80
N ILE A 145 8.13 1.98 -3.78
CA ILE A 145 6.82 1.37 -3.51
C ILE A 145 5.99 1.18 -4.80
N VAL A 146 6.01 2.12 -5.73
CA VAL A 146 5.11 2.14 -6.88
C VAL A 146 5.79 1.82 -8.21
N CYS A 147 7.09 2.04 -8.36
CA CYS A 147 7.74 1.93 -9.66
C CYS A 147 9.06 1.18 -9.62
N THR A 148 9.11 -0.01 -10.20
CA THR A 148 10.36 -0.64 -10.64
C THR A 148 10.23 -1.44 -11.92
N THR A 149 9.44 -1.04 -12.85
CA THR A 149 9.65 -1.53 -14.22
C THR A 149 9.33 -0.41 -15.20
N ILE A 150 10.40 0.12 -15.74
CA ILE A 150 10.56 0.81 -16.99
C ILE A 150 9.34 0.69 -17.91
N LEU A 151 8.75 1.82 -18.31
CA LEU A 151 7.75 2.07 -19.32
C LEU A 151 6.43 2.70 -18.80
N CYS A 152 6.51 3.66 -17.87
CA CYS A 152 5.33 4.46 -17.51
C CYS A 152 5.03 5.50 -18.58
N SER A 153 3.89 5.38 -19.24
CA SER A 153 3.33 6.44 -20.08
C SER A 153 2.41 7.41 -19.33
N ILE A 154 2.14 7.12 -18.05
CA ILE A 154 1.60 8.13 -17.14
C ILE A 154 2.81 8.90 -16.64
N SER A 155 2.81 10.21 -16.78
CA SER A 155 3.92 11.01 -16.30
C SER A 155 4.02 10.83 -14.78
N GLU A 156 5.26 10.82 -14.27
CA GLU A 156 5.54 10.80 -12.82
C GLU A 156 4.69 11.86 -12.09
N GLU A 157 4.50 13.02 -12.73
CA GLU A 157 3.66 14.10 -12.25
C GLU A 157 2.17 13.71 -12.12
N GLU A 158 1.60 12.93 -13.05
CA GLU A 158 0.21 12.49 -12.97
C GLU A 158 -0.01 11.44 -11.86
N LEU A 159 0.95 10.53 -11.65
CA LEU A 159 0.91 9.60 -10.53
C LEU A 159 0.97 10.35 -9.20
N LEU A 160 1.89 11.30 -9.08
CA LEU A 160 2.08 12.09 -7.86
C LEU A 160 0.87 13.00 -7.57
N GLN A 161 0.14 13.43 -8.59
CA GLN A 161 -1.08 14.23 -8.40
C GLN A 161 -2.27 13.42 -7.87
N GLY A 162 -2.32 12.12 -8.17
CA GLY A 162 -3.43 11.24 -7.77
C GLY A 162 -3.18 10.48 -6.47
N TYR A 163 -1.93 10.38 -5.99
CA TYR A 163 -1.59 9.70 -4.75
C TYR A 163 -1.13 10.69 -3.68
N TYR A 164 -1.56 10.44 -2.46
CA TYR A 164 -1.05 11.10 -1.26
C TYR A 164 -0.04 10.18 -0.60
N LEU A 165 1.17 10.66 -0.44
CA LEU A 165 2.17 10.00 0.38
C LEU A 165 1.72 10.06 1.84
N ILE A 166 1.78 8.92 2.51
CA ILE A 166 1.51 8.76 3.92
C ILE A 166 2.85 8.48 4.58
N GLU A 167 3.35 9.45 5.34
CA GLU A 167 4.52 9.29 6.18
C GLU A 167 4.15 9.83 7.56
N LYS A 168 3.63 8.95 8.40
CA LYS A 168 3.13 9.28 9.74
C LYS A 168 3.58 8.25 10.75
N ARG A 169 3.64 8.66 12.00
CA ARG A 169 3.77 7.74 13.10
C ARG A 169 2.63 6.71 13.04
N LEU A 170 2.94 5.45 13.27
CA LEU A 170 1.94 4.39 13.18
C LEU A 170 0.79 4.62 14.17
N SER A 171 1.11 5.18 15.37
CA SER A 171 0.12 5.62 16.37
C SER A 171 -0.79 6.78 15.92
N ASP A 172 -0.37 7.56 14.92
CA ASP A 172 -1.06 8.78 14.47
C ASP A 172 -1.84 8.58 13.16
N LEU A 173 -1.82 7.35 12.63
CA LEU A 173 -2.60 7.00 11.44
C LEU A 173 -4.09 7.06 11.74
N ASP A 174 -4.83 7.73 10.87
CA ASP A 174 -6.28 7.64 10.83
C ASP A 174 -6.74 6.55 9.84
N ILE A 175 -8.02 6.21 9.93
CA ILE A 175 -8.60 5.15 9.10
C ILE A 175 -8.58 5.50 7.60
N ASP A 176 -8.59 6.78 7.25
CA ASP A 176 -8.56 7.23 5.85
C ASP A 176 -7.15 7.12 5.26
N ASP A 177 -6.12 7.18 6.08
CA ASP A 177 -4.74 6.92 5.68
C ASP A 177 -4.54 5.45 5.26
N LEU A 178 -5.34 4.54 5.81
CA LEU A 178 -5.25 3.10 5.57
C LEU A 178 -6.24 2.57 4.52
N LYS A 179 -6.99 3.45 3.86
CA LYS A 179 -7.88 3.08 2.75
C LYS A 179 -7.17 3.15 1.41
N MET A 180 -7.50 2.22 0.53
CA MET A 180 -7.01 2.22 -0.86
C MET A 180 -5.48 2.34 -0.94
N ILE A 181 -4.76 1.55 -0.16
CA ILE A 181 -3.30 1.61 -0.14
C ILE A 181 -2.75 1.19 -1.50
N GLY A 182 -1.91 2.05 -2.07
CA GLY A 182 -1.21 1.79 -3.32
C GLY A 182 -0.24 0.63 -3.21
N ILE A 183 -0.13 -0.14 -4.27
CA ILE A 183 0.68 -1.35 -4.32
C ILE A 183 1.81 -1.19 -5.31
N ARG A 184 2.98 -1.69 -4.92
CA ARG A 184 4.05 -2.05 -5.82
C ARG A 184 3.96 -3.54 -6.13
N SER A 185 3.86 -3.89 -7.41
CA SER A 185 3.97 -5.27 -7.85
C SER A 185 5.37 -5.54 -8.43
N SER A 186 6.05 -6.55 -7.93
CA SER A 186 7.14 -7.20 -8.64
C SER A 186 6.60 -8.50 -9.22
N ILE A 187 6.20 -8.47 -10.48
CA ILE A 187 5.68 -9.65 -11.16
C ILE A 187 6.85 -10.40 -11.78
N ASN A 188 7.07 -11.63 -11.33
CA ASN A 188 7.93 -12.55 -12.06
C ASN A 188 7.07 -13.25 -13.12
N TYR A 189 7.10 -12.74 -14.35
CA TYR A 189 6.31 -13.25 -15.48
C TYR A 189 6.56 -14.73 -15.79
N GLU A 190 7.74 -15.26 -15.45
CA GLU A 190 8.06 -16.67 -15.70
C GLU A 190 7.37 -17.63 -14.72
N LYS A 191 6.93 -17.15 -13.56
CA LYS A 191 6.33 -17.96 -12.50
C LYS A 191 4.87 -17.66 -12.20
N GLU A 192 4.24 -16.71 -12.89
CA GLU A 192 2.88 -16.22 -12.63
C GLU A 192 2.61 -15.80 -11.16
N LYS A 193 3.67 -15.62 -10.37
CA LYS A 193 3.59 -15.24 -8.96
C LYS A 193 4.14 -13.84 -8.78
N GLY A 194 3.29 -12.93 -8.28
CA GLY A 194 3.67 -11.57 -7.93
C GLY A 194 3.89 -11.41 -6.43
N ILE A 195 4.81 -10.53 -6.06
CA ILE A 195 4.88 -9.98 -4.71
C ILE A 195 4.26 -8.59 -4.77
N TYR A 196 3.28 -8.33 -3.91
CA TYR A 196 2.54 -7.07 -3.88
C TYR A 196 2.83 -6.36 -2.56
N SER A 197 3.79 -5.43 -2.58
CA SER A 197 4.16 -4.63 -1.40
C SER A 197 3.22 -3.43 -1.27
N PHE A 198 2.76 -3.12 -0.07
CA PHE A 198 1.78 -2.07 0.17
C PHE A 198 2.06 -1.17 1.38
N GLY A 199 3.25 -1.26 1.96
CA GLY A 199 3.68 -0.35 3.03
C GLY A 199 5.04 -0.73 3.60
N ILE A 200 5.70 0.27 4.18
CA ILE A 200 6.94 0.12 4.91
C ILE A 200 6.74 0.62 6.33
N LEU A 201 7.27 -0.12 7.28
CA LEU A 201 7.35 0.23 8.69
C LEU A 201 8.80 0.61 8.99
N GLU A 202 9.08 1.88 9.20
CA GLU A 202 10.42 2.42 9.43
C GLU A 202 10.59 2.79 10.90
N PHE A 203 11.54 2.16 11.57
CA PHE A 203 11.89 2.50 12.94
C PHE A 203 12.61 3.83 13.01
N THR A 204 12.19 4.72 13.90
CA THR A 204 12.75 6.07 14.01
C THR A 204 14.07 6.12 14.74
N GLN A 205 14.36 5.09 15.51
CA GLN A 205 15.65 4.88 16.20
C GLN A 205 15.87 3.39 16.43
N PRO A 206 17.12 2.91 16.47
CA PRO A 206 17.42 1.52 16.78
C PRO A 206 17.14 1.22 18.25
N PRO A 207 16.96 -0.07 18.61
CA PRO A 207 16.83 -0.49 20.00
C PRO A 207 18.10 -0.17 20.81
N THR A 208 17.92 0.15 22.09
CA THR A 208 19.03 0.49 22.98
C THR A 208 19.47 -0.68 23.86
N LEU A 209 18.63 -1.72 23.98
CA LEU A 209 18.91 -2.90 24.82
C LEU A 209 19.32 -4.09 23.96
N GLU A 210 18.39 -4.75 23.35
CA GLU A 210 18.65 -5.90 22.50
C GLU A 210 18.77 -5.47 21.02
N LYS A 211 19.63 -6.15 20.23
CA LYS A 211 19.80 -5.81 18.82
C LYS A 211 19.02 -6.72 17.86
N THR A 212 18.59 -7.88 18.34
CA THR A 212 17.81 -8.82 17.54
C THR A 212 16.43 -8.96 18.13
N HIS A 213 15.42 -8.73 17.32
CA HIS A 213 14.03 -8.77 17.71
C HIS A 213 13.22 -9.67 16.78
N THR A 214 12.34 -10.48 17.33
CA THR A 214 11.23 -11.05 16.57
C THR A 214 10.04 -10.11 16.71
N LEU A 215 9.71 -9.44 15.61
CA LEU A 215 8.59 -8.51 15.55
C LEU A 215 7.36 -9.26 15.07
N LYS A 216 6.25 -9.12 15.78
CA LYS A 216 4.93 -9.51 15.31
C LYS A 216 4.20 -8.29 14.79
N VAL A 217 3.83 -8.31 13.52
CA VAL A 217 3.04 -7.26 12.86
C VAL A 217 1.61 -7.77 12.71
N THR A 218 0.66 -7.00 13.19
CA THR A 218 -0.78 -7.31 13.15
C THR A 218 -1.53 -6.18 12.46
N MET A 219 -2.20 -6.48 11.37
CA MET A 219 -3.24 -5.61 10.80
C MET A 219 -4.59 -6.02 11.39
N ASN A 220 -5.19 -5.16 12.18
CA ASN A 220 -6.56 -5.34 12.65
C ASN A 220 -7.50 -4.79 11.60
N LEU A 221 -8.51 -5.55 11.16
CA LEU A 221 -9.45 -5.17 10.13
C LEU A 221 -10.77 -4.64 10.70
N LEU A 222 -11.51 -3.90 9.90
CA LEU A 222 -12.79 -3.31 10.32
C LEU A 222 -13.88 -4.35 10.61
N ASP A 223 -13.79 -5.52 10.00
CA ASP A 223 -14.71 -6.64 10.23
C ASP A 223 -14.41 -7.42 11.52
N GLY A 224 -13.35 -7.04 12.24
CA GLY A 224 -12.89 -7.67 13.47
C GLY A 224 -11.92 -8.84 13.24
N THR A 225 -11.62 -9.19 12.00
CA THR A 225 -10.59 -10.18 11.69
C THR A 225 -9.19 -9.56 11.76
N LYS A 226 -8.15 -10.38 11.61
CA LYS A 226 -6.75 -9.97 11.67
C LYS A 226 -5.94 -10.64 10.58
N ALA A 227 -4.91 -9.94 10.10
CA ALA A 227 -3.84 -10.51 9.33
C ALA A 227 -2.53 -10.31 10.11
N GLU A 228 -1.77 -11.37 10.33
CA GLU A 228 -0.60 -11.37 11.20
C GLU A 228 0.57 -12.11 10.56
N ASP A 229 1.77 -11.57 10.75
CA ASP A 229 3.01 -12.29 10.41
C ASP A 229 4.15 -11.82 11.33
N THR A 230 5.27 -12.55 11.31
CA THR A 230 6.43 -12.27 12.13
C THR A 230 7.70 -12.14 11.29
N VAL A 231 8.59 -11.25 11.72
CA VAL A 231 9.90 -11.06 11.09
C VAL A 231 10.98 -10.94 12.14
N VAL A 232 12.15 -11.52 11.87
CA VAL A 232 13.35 -11.29 12.68
C VAL A 232 14.07 -10.09 12.13
N MET A 233 14.25 -9.07 12.97
CA MET A 233 15.01 -7.86 12.69
C MET A 233 16.37 -7.91 13.39
N ASN A 234 17.41 -7.56 12.66
CA ASN A 234 18.74 -7.29 13.18
C ASN A 234 19.08 -5.82 12.92
N PHE A 235 19.05 -5.03 14.00
CA PHE A 235 19.28 -3.58 13.97
C PHE A 235 20.75 -3.22 13.93
#